data_035f952bfd03c351bbf097215a1fed93
#
_entry.id   035f952bfd03c351bbf097215a1fed93
#
_cell.length_a   1.000
_cell.length_b   1.000
_cell.length_c   1.000
_cell.angle_alpha   90.00
_cell.angle_beta   90.00
_cell.angle_gamma   90.00
#
_symmetry.space_group_name_H-M   'P 1'
#
loop_
_entity.id
_entity.type
_entity.pdbx_description
1 polymer ?
#
loop_
_entity_poly.entity_id
_entity_poly.type
_entity_poly.pdbx_seq_one_letter_code
_entity_poly.pdbx_strand_id
1 'polypeptide(L)'
;MDFMDRVRAGVPTTQDDPDVEELLALLDRARALCDRFNAPGASAAERRAVLGELFGRELDDGAEINPPFRCDIGTNIHLGRAPRINYDCVFLDTADIWIGDHVMIAPRVNIVTPSHDFPPEERRRVKTVARPVRIGDDVWIGTAATILPGVTVGDGAIIGAGAVVTRDVPAGEKWAGVPARRLGG
;
A
#
# COMPACT_ATOMS: atom_id res chain seq x y z
N MET A 1 12.37 21.70 1.78
CA MET A 1 11.50 20.48 1.90
C MET A 1 11.23 20.06 0.48
N ASP A 2 11.77 18.93 0.07
CA ASP A 2 11.54 18.38 -1.27
C ASP A 2 10.09 17.88 -1.46
N PHE A 3 9.74 17.40 -2.65
CA PHE A 3 8.38 16.96 -2.95
C PHE A 3 7.93 15.83 -2.01
N MET A 4 8.75 14.82 -1.82
CA MET A 4 8.41 13.66 -0.98
C MET A 4 8.34 14.00 0.51
N ASP A 5 9.14 14.95 0.98
CA ASP A 5 9.04 15.47 2.36
C ASP A 5 7.70 16.16 2.60
N ARG A 6 7.21 16.94 1.61
CA ARG A 6 5.88 17.57 1.68
C ARG A 6 4.78 16.51 1.72
N VAL A 7 4.88 15.49 0.86
CA VAL A 7 3.92 14.37 0.85
C VAL A 7 3.89 13.67 2.23
N ARG A 8 5.05 13.34 2.80
CA ARG A 8 5.15 12.71 4.13
C ARG A 8 4.58 13.60 5.25
N ALA A 9 4.73 14.90 5.12
CA ALA A 9 4.14 15.88 6.05
C ALA A 9 2.63 16.07 5.84
N GLY A 10 2.01 15.39 4.88
CA GLY A 10 0.58 15.53 4.54
C GLY A 10 0.24 16.87 3.89
N VAL A 11 1.23 17.58 3.37
CA VAL A 11 1.03 18.83 2.63
C VAL A 11 0.46 18.49 1.25
N PRO A 12 -0.64 19.13 0.82
CA PRO A 12 -1.18 18.91 -0.51
C PRO A 12 -0.16 19.22 -1.61
N THR A 13 -0.09 18.35 -2.61
CA THR A 13 0.75 18.52 -3.81
C THR A 13 -0.11 18.56 -5.06
N THR A 14 0.40 19.15 -6.14
CA THR A 14 -0.28 19.25 -7.44
C THR A 14 0.67 18.88 -8.57
N GLN A 15 0.10 18.62 -9.76
CA GLN A 15 0.91 18.42 -10.97
C GLN A 15 1.69 19.68 -11.42
N ASP A 16 1.35 20.86 -10.87
CA ASP A 16 1.99 22.14 -11.21
C ASP A 16 3.15 22.46 -10.25
N ASP A 17 3.42 21.60 -9.27
CA ASP A 17 4.53 21.79 -8.34
C ASP A 17 5.88 21.70 -9.07
N PRO A 18 6.85 22.57 -8.75
CA PRO A 18 8.13 22.63 -9.46
C PRO A 18 8.94 21.34 -9.38
N ASP A 19 8.70 20.55 -8.34
CA ASP A 19 9.46 19.31 -8.04
C ASP A 19 8.65 18.05 -8.43
N VAL A 20 7.56 18.17 -9.18
CA VAL A 20 6.70 17.02 -9.55
C VAL A 20 7.44 15.98 -10.37
N GLU A 21 8.48 16.36 -11.10
CA GLU A 21 9.31 15.45 -11.88
C GLU A 21 10.00 14.39 -11.01
N GLU A 22 10.30 14.70 -9.74
CA GLU A 22 10.82 13.72 -8.78
C GLU A 22 9.82 12.58 -8.56
N LEU A 23 8.56 12.90 -8.31
CA LEU A 23 7.49 11.90 -8.17
C LEU A 23 7.34 11.08 -9.45
N LEU A 24 7.31 11.73 -10.62
CA LEU A 24 7.13 11.04 -11.90
C LEU A 24 8.26 10.03 -12.16
N ALA A 25 9.50 10.38 -11.84
CA ALA A 25 10.64 9.48 -11.95
C ALA A 25 10.50 8.26 -11.00
N LEU A 26 10.02 8.46 -9.78
CA LEU A 26 9.76 7.37 -8.83
C LEU A 26 8.65 6.43 -9.32
N LEU A 27 7.55 6.98 -9.84
CA LEU A 27 6.45 6.21 -10.42
C LEU A 27 6.92 5.36 -11.62
N ASP A 28 7.71 5.94 -12.52
CA ASP A 28 8.22 5.24 -13.70
C ASP A 28 9.22 4.13 -13.31
N ARG A 29 10.09 4.39 -12.33
CA ARG A 29 10.98 3.38 -11.76
C ARG A 29 10.18 2.21 -11.18
N ALA A 30 9.19 2.49 -10.34
CA ALA A 30 8.39 1.44 -9.70
C ALA A 30 7.59 0.64 -10.73
N ARG A 31 7.02 1.29 -11.76
CA ARG A 31 6.33 0.62 -12.86
C ARG A 31 7.23 -0.37 -13.57
N ALA A 32 8.44 0.04 -13.95
CA ALA A 32 9.42 -0.82 -14.63
C ALA A 32 9.81 -2.02 -13.76
N LEU A 33 9.99 -1.83 -12.44
CA LEU A 33 10.32 -2.90 -11.51
C LEU A 33 9.13 -3.84 -11.28
N CYS A 34 7.92 -3.33 -11.15
CA CYS A 34 6.71 -4.14 -11.07
C CYS A 34 6.54 -5.00 -12.34
N ASP A 35 6.80 -4.45 -13.52
CA ASP A 35 6.71 -5.21 -14.78
C ASP A 35 7.75 -6.32 -14.84
N ARG A 36 8.99 -6.09 -14.36
CA ARG A 36 10.02 -7.13 -14.20
C ARG A 36 9.61 -8.21 -13.20
N PHE A 37 9.08 -7.82 -12.04
CA PHE A 37 8.60 -8.76 -11.02
C PHE A 37 7.47 -9.64 -11.55
N ASN A 38 6.54 -9.07 -12.30
CA ASN A 38 5.35 -9.72 -12.83
C ASN A 38 5.62 -10.53 -14.11
N ALA A 39 6.84 -10.46 -14.66
CA ALA A 39 7.16 -11.11 -15.92
C ALA A 39 6.97 -12.63 -15.85
N PRO A 40 6.32 -13.24 -16.87
CA PRO A 40 6.19 -14.70 -16.94
C PRO A 40 7.57 -15.38 -16.98
N GLY A 41 7.71 -16.47 -16.25
CA GLY A 41 8.94 -17.29 -16.26
C GLY A 41 10.09 -16.79 -15.39
N ALA A 42 9.96 -15.63 -14.74
CA ALA A 42 10.95 -15.18 -13.77
C ALA A 42 11.05 -16.17 -12.59
N SER A 43 12.27 -16.55 -12.21
CA SER A 43 12.54 -17.42 -11.06
C SER A 43 12.23 -16.72 -9.74
N ALA A 44 12.08 -17.49 -8.67
CA ALA A 44 11.88 -16.95 -7.32
C ALA A 44 13.05 -16.04 -6.89
N ALA A 45 14.28 -16.40 -7.23
CA ALA A 45 15.47 -15.60 -6.91
C ALA A 45 15.48 -14.27 -7.66
N GLU A 46 15.15 -14.25 -8.95
CA GLU A 46 15.03 -13.02 -9.74
C GLU A 46 13.93 -12.12 -9.18
N ARG A 47 12.76 -12.66 -8.88
CA ARG A 47 11.67 -11.90 -8.27
C ARG A 47 12.06 -11.29 -6.92
N ARG A 48 12.74 -12.06 -6.07
CA ARG A 48 13.22 -11.57 -4.78
C ARG A 48 14.21 -10.42 -4.95
N ALA A 49 15.15 -10.52 -5.89
CA ALA A 49 16.09 -9.45 -6.19
C ALA A 49 15.36 -8.17 -6.66
N VAL A 50 14.37 -8.31 -7.55
CA VAL A 50 13.56 -7.18 -8.04
C VAL A 50 12.76 -6.53 -6.92
N LEU A 51 12.20 -7.32 -5.99
CA LEU A 51 11.49 -6.75 -4.82
C LEU A 51 12.46 -5.99 -3.90
N GLY A 52 13.67 -6.50 -3.67
CA GLY A 52 14.70 -5.78 -2.92
C GLY A 52 15.04 -4.44 -3.56
N GLU A 53 15.18 -4.41 -4.89
CA GLU A 53 15.38 -3.19 -5.66
C GLU A 53 14.16 -2.26 -5.57
N LEU A 54 12.93 -2.79 -5.68
CA LEU A 54 11.69 -2.01 -5.63
C LEU A 54 11.49 -1.33 -4.27
N PHE A 55 11.66 -2.07 -3.18
CA PHE A 55 11.47 -1.54 -1.82
C PHE A 55 12.72 -0.81 -1.28
N GLY A 56 13.85 -0.85 -2.00
CA GLY A 56 15.10 -0.22 -1.59
C GLY A 56 15.71 -0.83 -0.32
N ARG A 57 15.38 -2.07 0.00
CA ARG A 57 15.84 -2.82 1.18
C ARG A 57 15.72 -4.32 0.99
N GLU A 58 16.48 -5.09 1.74
CA GLU A 58 16.30 -6.54 1.79
C GLU A 58 14.97 -6.90 2.46
N LEU A 59 14.33 -7.93 1.94
CA LEU A 59 13.14 -8.51 2.55
C LEU A 59 13.54 -9.57 3.56
N ASP A 60 12.72 -9.72 4.61
CA ASP A 60 12.79 -10.87 5.51
C ASP A 60 12.69 -12.19 4.72
N ASP A 61 13.44 -13.22 5.14
CA ASP A 61 13.50 -14.49 4.42
C ASP A 61 12.15 -15.24 4.37
N GLY A 62 11.29 -14.99 5.34
CA GLY A 62 9.92 -15.53 5.37
C GLY A 62 8.91 -14.73 4.55
N ALA A 63 9.30 -13.59 3.95
CA ALA A 63 8.38 -12.76 3.19
C ALA A 63 8.01 -13.43 1.86
N GLU A 64 6.71 -13.55 1.61
CA GLU A 64 6.14 -14.10 0.38
C GLU A 64 5.27 -13.04 -0.31
N ILE A 65 5.62 -12.68 -1.55
CA ILE A 65 4.81 -11.79 -2.39
C ILE A 65 4.57 -12.48 -3.72
N ASN A 66 3.29 -12.69 -4.04
CA ASN A 66 2.90 -13.39 -5.26
C ASN A 66 2.58 -12.40 -6.39
N PRO A 67 3.12 -12.63 -7.61
CA PRO A 67 2.77 -11.84 -8.78
C PRO A 67 1.34 -12.17 -9.29
N PRO A 68 0.65 -11.21 -9.94
CA PRO A 68 1.12 -9.85 -10.08
C PRO A 68 0.96 -9.00 -8.81
N PHE A 69 1.90 -8.08 -8.62
CA PHE A 69 1.90 -7.06 -7.58
C PHE A 69 2.18 -5.71 -8.22
N ARG A 70 1.53 -4.64 -7.73
CA ARG A 70 1.75 -3.27 -8.20
C ARG A 70 1.79 -2.29 -7.06
N CYS A 71 2.63 -1.26 -7.22
CA CYS A 71 2.70 -0.14 -6.30
C CYS A 71 3.04 1.15 -7.05
N ASP A 72 2.93 2.30 -6.37
CA ASP A 72 3.27 3.61 -6.94
C ASP A 72 4.79 3.84 -6.89
N ILE A 73 5.41 3.71 -5.73
CA ILE A 73 6.81 4.10 -5.48
C ILE A 73 7.66 2.89 -5.06
N GLY A 74 7.12 2.05 -4.19
CA GLY A 74 7.76 0.87 -3.63
C GLY A 74 8.57 1.17 -2.36
N THR A 75 9.41 2.20 -2.36
CA THR A 75 10.29 2.50 -1.22
C THR A 75 9.54 2.98 0.03
N ASN A 76 8.28 3.38 -0.09
CA ASN A 76 7.42 3.75 1.04
C ASN A 76 6.67 2.54 1.63
N ILE A 77 6.88 1.33 1.11
CA ILE A 77 6.32 0.10 1.68
C ILE A 77 7.33 -0.50 2.66
N HIS A 78 6.92 -0.59 3.92
CA HIS A 78 7.73 -1.13 5.01
C HIS A 78 7.11 -2.45 5.47
N LEU A 79 7.85 -3.54 5.28
CA LEU A 79 7.40 -4.88 5.62
C LEU A 79 8.13 -5.37 6.88
N GLY A 80 7.39 -5.95 7.81
CA GLY A 80 7.91 -6.68 8.95
C GLY A 80 8.39 -8.09 8.56
N ARG A 81 8.39 -9.01 9.51
CA ARG A 81 8.81 -10.39 9.32
C ARG A 81 7.70 -11.25 8.71
N ALA A 82 8.07 -12.11 7.78
CA ALA A 82 7.23 -13.14 7.18
C ALA A 82 5.82 -12.69 6.72
N PRO A 83 5.64 -11.50 6.09
CA PRO A 83 4.35 -11.13 5.52
C PRO A 83 4.04 -12.03 4.32
N ARG A 84 2.76 -12.35 4.14
CA ARG A 84 2.26 -13.11 2.97
C ARG A 84 1.29 -12.26 2.17
N ILE A 85 1.73 -11.78 1.01
CA ILE A 85 0.93 -10.95 0.10
C ILE A 85 0.59 -11.79 -1.13
N ASN A 86 -0.70 -11.99 -1.34
CA ASN A 86 -1.22 -12.83 -2.40
C ASN A 86 -1.36 -12.07 -3.74
N TYR A 87 -1.90 -12.75 -4.76
CA TYR A 87 -1.98 -12.28 -6.15
C TYR A 87 -2.82 -10.99 -6.32
N ASP A 88 -2.49 -10.20 -7.33
CA ASP A 88 -3.24 -9.03 -7.80
C ASP A 88 -3.41 -7.91 -6.75
N CYS A 89 -2.51 -7.83 -5.78
CA CYS A 89 -2.54 -6.76 -4.79
C CYS A 89 -1.97 -5.45 -5.38
N VAL A 90 -2.58 -4.31 -4.98
CA VAL A 90 -2.18 -2.97 -5.41
C VAL A 90 -1.98 -2.08 -4.18
N PHE A 91 -0.77 -1.57 -4.00
CA PHE A 91 -0.42 -0.67 -2.90
C PHE A 91 -0.05 0.71 -3.46
N LEU A 92 -0.93 1.68 -3.31
CA LEU A 92 -0.66 3.06 -3.70
C LEU A 92 0.08 3.75 -2.54
N ASP A 93 1.38 3.63 -2.56
CA ASP A 93 2.30 4.03 -1.51
C ASP A 93 2.89 5.43 -1.73
N THR A 94 2.07 6.39 -2.16
CA THR A 94 2.50 7.80 -2.24
C THR A 94 2.95 8.32 -0.87
N ALA A 95 2.26 7.95 0.23
CA ALA A 95 2.78 8.03 1.60
C ALA A 95 3.13 6.63 2.12
N ASP A 96 3.73 6.55 3.32
CA ASP A 96 4.19 5.28 3.88
C ASP A 96 3.06 4.28 4.14
N ILE A 97 3.33 3.02 3.83
CA ILE A 97 2.53 1.84 4.22
C ILE A 97 3.40 0.97 5.13
N TRP A 98 3.01 0.84 6.40
CA TRP A 98 3.65 -0.10 7.33
C TRP A 98 2.83 -1.37 7.45
N ILE A 99 3.47 -2.50 7.27
CA ILE A 99 2.89 -3.84 7.42
C ILE A 99 3.72 -4.58 8.45
N GLY A 100 3.08 -4.99 9.55
CA GLY A 100 3.71 -5.67 10.67
C GLY A 100 4.16 -7.10 10.37
N ASP A 101 4.50 -7.82 11.41
CA ASP A 101 4.96 -9.19 11.36
C ASP A 101 3.80 -10.16 11.06
N HIS A 102 4.07 -11.23 10.30
CA HIS A 102 3.14 -12.35 10.03
C HIS A 102 1.77 -11.94 9.44
N VAL A 103 1.69 -10.78 8.81
CA VAL A 103 0.45 -10.30 8.17
C VAL A 103 0.09 -11.17 6.98
N MET A 104 -1.18 -11.54 6.88
CA MET A 104 -1.72 -12.29 5.74
C MET A 104 -2.64 -11.40 4.91
N ILE A 105 -2.28 -11.16 3.65
CA ILE A 105 -3.03 -10.34 2.69
C ILE A 105 -3.49 -11.23 1.55
N ALA A 106 -4.81 -11.39 1.43
CA ALA A 106 -5.46 -12.22 0.41
C ALA A 106 -5.43 -11.54 -0.97
N PRO A 107 -5.81 -12.25 -2.06
CA PRO A 107 -5.76 -11.70 -3.42
C PRO A 107 -6.59 -10.42 -3.59
N ARG A 108 -6.13 -9.54 -4.48
CA ARG A 108 -6.81 -8.31 -4.91
C ARG A 108 -7.06 -7.29 -3.79
N VAL A 109 -6.28 -7.32 -2.74
CA VAL A 109 -6.34 -6.30 -1.69
C VAL A 109 -5.73 -5.00 -2.22
N ASN A 110 -6.39 -3.88 -1.91
CA ASN A 110 -5.90 -2.55 -2.21
C ASN A 110 -5.56 -1.82 -0.90
N ILE A 111 -4.36 -1.26 -0.81
CA ILE A 111 -3.96 -0.35 0.27
C ILE A 111 -3.65 0.99 -0.39
N VAL A 112 -4.38 2.03 0.01
CA VAL A 112 -4.35 3.33 -0.68
C VAL A 112 -3.95 4.41 0.31
N THR A 113 -2.89 5.15 0.01
CA THR A 113 -2.48 6.30 0.82
C THR A 113 -2.87 7.65 0.21
N PRO A 114 -2.92 7.83 -1.15
CA PRO A 114 -3.34 9.10 -1.74
C PRO A 114 -4.85 9.26 -1.80
N SER A 115 -5.28 10.51 -1.80
CA SER A 115 -6.66 10.94 -2.07
C SER A 115 -6.64 12.28 -2.81
N HIS A 116 -7.74 12.61 -3.49
CA HIS A 116 -7.89 13.89 -4.19
C HIS A 116 -8.98 14.74 -3.53
N ASP A 117 -8.87 16.06 -3.69
CA ASP A 117 -9.85 17.00 -3.18
C ASP A 117 -11.20 16.88 -3.89
N PHE A 118 -12.28 17.24 -3.18
CA PHE A 118 -13.64 17.14 -3.71
C PHE A 118 -13.96 18.19 -4.80
N PRO A 119 -13.54 19.47 -4.71
CA PRO A 119 -13.82 20.46 -5.75
C PRO A 119 -13.24 20.05 -7.11
N PRO A 120 -14.03 20.11 -8.22
CA PRO A 120 -13.55 19.69 -9.54
C PRO A 120 -12.32 20.45 -10.04
N GLU A 121 -12.21 21.75 -9.71
CA GLU A 121 -11.08 22.60 -10.07
C GLU A 121 -9.77 22.11 -9.44
N GLU A 122 -9.79 21.66 -8.21
CA GLU A 122 -8.64 21.09 -7.53
C GLU A 122 -8.24 19.74 -8.13
N ARG A 123 -9.24 18.91 -8.49
CA ARG A 123 -8.96 17.62 -9.17
C ARG A 123 -8.37 17.79 -10.56
N ARG A 124 -8.72 18.87 -11.30
CA ARG A 124 -8.09 19.18 -12.60
C ARG A 124 -6.60 19.46 -12.48
N ARG A 125 -6.16 19.96 -11.33
CA ARG A 125 -4.74 20.17 -11.00
C ARG A 125 -4.09 18.93 -10.40
N VAL A 126 -4.82 17.80 -10.34
CA VAL A 126 -4.39 16.56 -9.68
C VAL A 126 -3.95 16.80 -8.24
N LYS A 127 -4.64 17.73 -7.54
CA LYS A 127 -4.31 18.01 -6.14
C LYS A 127 -4.49 16.75 -5.30
N THR A 128 -3.41 16.35 -4.67
CA THR A 128 -3.28 15.09 -3.93
C THR A 128 -2.89 15.36 -2.49
N VAL A 129 -3.55 14.66 -1.57
CA VAL A 129 -3.14 14.55 -0.16
C VAL A 129 -2.94 13.08 0.13
N ALA A 130 -1.78 12.70 0.64
CA ALA A 130 -1.52 11.33 1.05
C ALA A 130 -1.49 11.22 2.58
N ARG A 131 -2.02 10.11 3.10
CA ARG A 131 -2.00 9.78 4.52
C ARG A 131 -1.52 8.36 4.71
N PRO A 132 -0.54 8.13 5.61
CA PRO A 132 0.03 6.82 5.79
C PRO A 132 -1.00 5.79 6.28
N VAL A 133 -0.78 4.53 5.92
CA VAL A 133 -1.57 3.39 6.41
C VAL A 133 -0.69 2.50 7.27
N ARG A 134 -1.25 2.00 8.37
CA ARG A 134 -0.56 1.08 9.28
C ARG A 134 -1.36 -0.19 9.46
N ILE A 135 -0.71 -1.32 9.24
CA ILE A 135 -1.24 -2.66 9.49
C ILE A 135 -0.38 -3.28 10.58
N GLY A 136 -0.99 -3.62 11.70
CA GLY A 136 -0.31 -4.24 12.85
C GLY A 136 0.12 -5.68 12.58
N ASP A 137 0.64 -6.32 13.62
CA ASP A 137 1.11 -7.70 13.56
C ASP A 137 -0.06 -8.69 13.49
N ASP A 138 0.15 -9.86 12.89
CA ASP A 138 -0.82 -10.97 12.80
C ASP A 138 -2.18 -10.58 12.19
N VAL A 139 -2.26 -9.49 11.44
CA VAL A 139 -3.50 -9.06 10.77
C VAL A 139 -3.81 -9.96 9.59
N TRP A 140 -5.08 -10.32 9.43
CA TRP A 140 -5.58 -10.99 8.23
C TRP A 140 -6.52 -10.08 7.43
N ILE A 141 -6.15 -9.79 6.17
CA ILE A 141 -6.96 -8.99 5.23
C ILE A 141 -7.53 -9.91 4.17
N GLY A 142 -8.87 -10.03 4.14
CA GLY A 142 -9.61 -10.86 3.21
C GLY A 142 -9.59 -10.34 1.77
N THR A 143 -9.88 -11.25 0.83
CA THR A 143 -9.85 -11.01 -0.61
C THR A 143 -10.61 -9.75 -1.03
N ALA A 144 -10.02 -8.95 -1.92
CA ALA A 144 -10.59 -7.73 -2.50
C ALA A 144 -11.00 -6.65 -1.48
N ALA A 145 -10.48 -6.71 -0.25
CA ALA A 145 -10.66 -5.61 0.69
C ALA A 145 -9.87 -4.37 0.25
N THR A 146 -10.35 -3.19 0.65
CA THR A 146 -9.70 -1.90 0.39
C THR A 146 -9.48 -1.17 1.70
N ILE A 147 -8.24 -0.78 1.98
CA ILE A 147 -7.85 0.04 3.13
C ILE A 147 -7.62 1.47 2.65
N LEU A 148 -8.37 2.42 3.21
CA LEU A 148 -8.34 3.83 2.78
C LEU A 148 -7.25 4.65 3.48
N PRO A 149 -6.92 5.84 2.94
CA PRO A 149 -5.85 6.70 3.45
C PRO A 149 -6.00 7.04 4.93
N GLY A 150 -4.92 6.92 5.68
CA GLY A 150 -4.83 7.29 7.10
C GLY A 150 -5.34 6.23 8.07
N VAL A 151 -5.76 5.06 7.59
CA VAL A 151 -6.29 3.99 8.45
C VAL A 151 -5.18 3.24 9.16
N THR A 152 -5.41 2.96 10.44
CA THR A 152 -4.64 1.99 11.23
C THR A 152 -5.48 0.75 11.50
N VAL A 153 -4.94 -0.43 11.17
CA VAL A 153 -5.52 -1.74 11.52
C VAL A 153 -4.66 -2.34 12.63
N GLY A 154 -5.24 -2.49 13.81
CA GLY A 154 -4.53 -2.99 15.00
C GLY A 154 -4.20 -4.48 14.93
N ASP A 155 -3.26 -4.90 15.78
CA ASP A 155 -2.71 -6.25 15.81
C ASP A 155 -3.79 -7.32 15.93
N GLY A 156 -3.63 -8.42 15.21
CA GLY A 156 -4.56 -9.56 15.23
C GLY A 156 -5.95 -9.27 14.68
N ALA A 157 -6.19 -8.08 14.09
CA ALA A 157 -7.49 -7.77 13.50
C ALA A 157 -7.75 -8.57 12.23
N ILE A 158 -9.03 -8.79 11.92
CA ILE A 158 -9.47 -9.49 10.70
C ILE A 158 -10.35 -8.55 9.87
N ILE A 159 -9.97 -8.35 8.62
CA ILE A 159 -10.76 -7.61 7.64
C ILE A 159 -11.43 -8.61 6.70
N GLY A 160 -12.75 -8.60 6.66
CA GLY A 160 -13.55 -9.49 5.81
C GLY A 160 -13.37 -9.20 4.32
N ALA A 161 -13.60 -10.23 3.49
CA ALA A 161 -13.49 -10.10 2.03
C ALA A 161 -14.42 -9.01 1.50
N GLY A 162 -13.95 -8.21 0.52
CA GLY A 162 -14.68 -7.11 -0.10
C GLY A 162 -14.96 -5.92 0.81
N ALA A 163 -14.39 -5.87 2.01
CA ALA A 163 -14.60 -4.76 2.93
C ALA A 163 -13.91 -3.47 2.43
N VAL A 164 -14.53 -2.32 2.69
CA VAL A 164 -13.92 -1.00 2.52
C VAL A 164 -13.70 -0.37 3.89
N VAL A 165 -12.46 -0.36 4.35
CA VAL A 165 -12.07 0.14 5.66
C VAL A 165 -11.82 1.63 5.58
N THR A 166 -12.70 2.43 6.22
CA THR A 166 -12.72 3.89 6.15
C THR A 166 -12.31 4.58 7.43
N ARG A 167 -11.98 3.82 8.47
CA ARG A 167 -11.55 4.29 9.79
C ARG A 167 -10.73 3.21 10.49
N ASP A 168 -10.05 3.58 11.55
CA ASP A 168 -9.22 2.66 12.32
C ASP A 168 -10.00 1.45 12.84
N VAL A 169 -9.31 0.31 12.84
CA VAL A 169 -9.80 -0.98 13.34
C VAL A 169 -9.00 -1.33 14.59
N PRO A 170 -9.64 -1.44 15.77
CA PRO A 170 -8.95 -1.85 16.99
C PRO A 170 -8.36 -3.26 16.89
N ALA A 171 -7.30 -3.49 17.68
CA ALA A 171 -6.64 -4.79 17.75
C ALA A 171 -7.62 -5.93 18.11
N GLY A 172 -7.46 -7.07 17.46
CA GLY A 172 -8.25 -8.28 17.66
C GLY A 172 -9.70 -8.21 17.16
N GLU A 173 -10.13 -7.08 16.59
CA GLU A 173 -11.51 -6.96 16.10
C GLU A 173 -11.67 -7.53 14.68
N LYS A 174 -12.91 -7.95 14.38
CA LYS A 174 -13.31 -8.42 13.05
C LYS A 174 -14.23 -7.39 12.40
N TRP A 175 -13.87 -6.93 11.21
CA TRP A 175 -14.62 -5.90 10.47
C TRP A 175 -14.93 -6.36 9.05
N ALA A 176 -16.13 -6.06 8.54
CA ALA A 176 -16.54 -6.38 7.17
C ALA A 176 -17.58 -5.40 6.63
N GLY A 177 -17.81 -5.44 5.31
CA GLY A 177 -18.83 -4.64 4.61
C GLY A 177 -18.31 -3.35 4.01
N VAL A 178 -19.22 -2.58 3.37
CA VAL A 178 -18.95 -1.30 2.69
C VAL A 178 -19.96 -0.26 3.17
N PRO A 179 -19.51 0.72 3.97
CA PRO A 179 -18.20 0.79 4.65
C PRO A 179 -18.07 -0.30 5.72
N ALA A 180 -16.84 -0.71 6.01
CA ALA A 180 -16.59 -1.75 7.00
C ALA A 180 -17.10 -1.36 8.39
N ARG A 181 -17.69 -2.32 9.09
CA ARG A 181 -18.17 -2.21 10.46
C ARG A 181 -17.73 -3.42 11.26
N ARG A 182 -17.61 -3.23 12.57
CA ARG A 182 -17.30 -4.31 13.50
C ARG A 182 -18.37 -5.40 13.39
N LEU A 183 -17.92 -6.63 13.22
CA LEU A 183 -18.80 -7.79 13.36
C LEU A 183 -19.01 -8.09 14.84
N GLY A 184 -20.26 -8.31 15.24
CA GLY A 184 -20.57 -8.76 16.59
C GLY A 184 -19.88 -10.09 16.87
N GLY A 185 -19.31 -10.24 18.06
CA GLY A 185 -18.87 -11.53 18.60
C GLY A 185 -20.03 -12.30 19.16
#